data_fc7b2f1c2883be2b482a72de707d4873
#
_entry.id   fc7b2f1c2883be2b482a72de707d4873
#
_cell.length_a   1.000
_cell.length_b   1.000
_cell.length_c   1.000
_cell.angle_alpha   90.00
_cell.angle_beta   90.00
_cell.angle_gamma   90.00
#
_symmetry.space_group_name_H-M   'P 1'
#
loop_
_entity.id
_entity.type
_entity.pdbx_description
1 polymer ?
#
loop_
_entity_poly.entity_id
_entity_poly.type
_entity_poly.pdbx_seq_one_letter_code
_entity_poly.pdbx_strand_id
1 'polypeptide(L)'
;DIEPIIKSVVDDFNNIYKLKRWIQISYVNDKKNKYFINGIENRIEQIVANLLDNAVSFSEDNKEVIVKVSKSKDNKVIINVQDEGEGFKEKDTNKIFKRFYSNRPDKFGQHSGLGLNIVKNLVDLHNATIKASNRINQKGASIEIIFPIP
;
A
#
# COMPACT_ATOMS: atom_id res chain seq x y z
N ASP A 1 -5.28 10.86 13.85
CA ASP A 1 -3.92 10.47 13.46
C ASP A 1 -3.94 9.04 12.92
N ILE A 2 -3.42 8.87 11.72
CA ILE A 2 -3.40 7.57 11.05
C ILE A 2 -2.19 6.70 11.46
N GLU A 3 -1.17 7.25 12.09
CA GLU A 3 0.03 6.48 12.44
C GLU A 3 -0.24 5.25 13.30
N PRO A 4 -1.01 5.34 14.38
CA PRO A 4 -1.29 4.13 15.19
C PRO A 4 -1.97 3.03 14.38
N ILE A 5 -2.85 3.39 13.46
CA ILE A 5 -3.54 2.43 12.60
C ILE A 5 -2.53 1.73 11.69
N ILE A 6 -1.68 2.50 11.03
CA ILE A 6 -0.68 1.95 10.10
C ILE A 6 0.32 1.06 10.84
N LYS A 7 0.83 1.52 11.99
CA LYS A 7 1.78 0.73 12.80
C LYS A 7 1.18 -0.58 13.26
N SER A 8 -0.09 -0.59 13.67
CA SER A 8 -0.78 -1.80 14.08
C SER A 8 -0.86 -2.82 12.95
N VAL A 9 -1.23 -2.37 11.74
CA VAL A 9 -1.31 -3.25 10.57
C VAL A 9 0.07 -3.78 10.18
N VAL A 10 1.09 -2.92 10.20
CA VAL A 10 2.47 -3.32 9.91
C VAL A 10 2.94 -4.39 10.89
N ASP A 11 2.68 -4.22 12.18
CA ASP A 11 3.07 -5.19 13.21
C ASP A 11 2.38 -6.53 13.00
N ASP A 12 1.08 -6.52 12.69
CA ASP A 12 0.32 -7.75 12.42
C ASP A 12 0.91 -8.52 11.23
N PHE A 13 1.22 -7.83 10.15
CA PHE A 13 1.81 -8.46 8.97
C PHE A 13 3.23 -8.98 9.24
N ASN A 14 4.05 -8.25 9.99
CA ASN A 14 5.37 -8.72 10.36
C ASN A 14 5.31 -9.98 11.22
N ASN A 15 4.35 -10.06 12.14
CA ASN A 15 4.17 -11.26 12.98
C ASN A 15 3.85 -12.49 12.13
N ILE A 16 3.14 -12.32 11.01
CA ILE A 16 2.76 -13.44 10.14
C ILE A 16 3.89 -13.79 9.16
N TYR A 17 4.44 -12.82 8.46
CA TYR A 17 5.28 -13.05 7.27
C TYR A 17 6.76 -13.03 7.53
N LYS A 18 7.23 -12.43 8.61
CA LYS A 18 8.66 -12.42 8.94
C LYS A 18 9.21 -13.83 9.14
N LEU A 19 8.45 -14.69 9.83
CA LEU A 19 8.86 -16.06 10.08
C LEU A 19 8.56 -17.01 8.92
N LYS A 20 7.45 -16.80 8.20
CA LYS A 20 7.03 -17.70 7.12
C LYS A 20 7.83 -17.51 5.84
N ARG A 21 8.14 -16.28 5.49
CA ARG A 21 8.73 -15.93 4.20
C ARG A 21 9.95 -15.03 4.30
N TRP A 22 10.37 -14.70 5.53
CA TRP A 22 11.46 -13.76 5.78
C TRP A 22 11.23 -12.38 5.13
N ILE A 23 9.98 -12.01 4.92
CA ILE A 23 9.62 -10.69 4.41
C ILE A 23 9.52 -9.74 5.60
N GLN A 24 10.28 -8.66 5.54
CA GLN A 24 10.23 -7.61 6.54
C GLN A 24 9.44 -6.43 6.02
N ILE A 25 8.50 -5.93 6.82
CA ILE A 25 7.75 -4.72 6.51
C ILE A 25 8.32 -3.59 7.35
N SER A 26 8.88 -2.59 6.68
CA SER A 26 9.49 -1.44 7.32
C SER A 26 8.54 -0.25 7.26
N TYR A 27 8.37 0.43 8.39
CA TYR A 27 7.58 1.65 8.47
C TYR A 27 8.50 2.86 8.56
N VAL A 28 8.29 3.84 7.69
CA VAL A 28 9.09 5.06 7.62
C VAL A 28 8.19 6.28 7.66
N ASN A 29 8.53 7.28 8.46
CA ASN A 29 7.85 8.56 8.46
C ASN A 29 8.87 9.70 8.42
N ASP A 30 8.42 10.92 8.24
CA ASP A 30 9.30 12.09 8.20
C ASP A 30 9.63 12.65 9.58
N LYS A 31 9.09 12.05 10.65
CA LYS A 31 9.33 12.35 12.07
C LYS A 31 9.00 13.77 12.52
N LYS A 32 8.62 14.64 11.61
CA LYS A 32 8.40 16.07 11.89
C LYS A 32 6.92 16.43 11.98
N ASN A 33 6.05 15.55 11.51
CA ASN A 33 4.63 15.87 11.33
C ASN A 33 3.74 14.89 12.09
N LYS A 34 2.53 15.35 12.34
CA LYS A 34 1.42 14.48 12.71
C LYS A 34 0.54 14.30 11.46
N TYR A 35 -0.08 13.14 11.35
CA TYR A 35 -0.76 12.74 10.12
C TYR A 35 -2.24 12.57 10.37
N PHE A 36 -2.97 13.68 10.37
CA PHE A 36 -4.41 13.67 10.58
C PHE A 36 -5.14 13.70 9.26
N ILE A 37 -6.17 12.88 9.16
CA ILE A 37 -7.11 12.88 8.04
C ILE A 37 -8.53 12.82 8.58
N ASN A 38 -9.51 13.20 7.74
CA ASN A 38 -10.92 12.90 7.99
C ASN A 38 -11.20 11.53 7.42
N GLY A 39 -11.44 10.54 8.28
CA GLY A 39 -11.64 9.19 7.80
C GLY A 39 -12.30 8.29 8.83
N ILE A 40 -12.65 7.11 8.36
CA ILE A 40 -13.25 6.06 9.15
C ILE A 40 -12.16 5.06 9.50
N GLU A 41 -11.88 4.90 10.79
CA GLU A 41 -10.72 4.13 11.27
C GLU A 41 -10.63 2.74 10.68
N ASN A 42 -11.70 1.94 10.74
CA ASN A 42 -11.67 0.58 10.23
C ASN A 42 -11.55 0.53 8.69
N ARG A 43 -11.94 1.58 7.99
CA ARG A 43 -11.77 1.67 6.54
C ARG A 43 -10.33 1.99 6.17
N ILE A 44 -9.69 2.87 6.91
CA ILE A 44 -8.25 3.15 6.73
C ILE A 44 -7.43 1.90 7.03
N GLU A 45 -7.75 1.19 8.10
CA GLU A 45 -7.13 -0.10 8.43
C GLU A 45 -7.25 -1.09 7.27
N GLN A 46 -8.44 -1.20 6.67
CA GLN A 46 -8.67 -2.09 5.53
C GLN A 46 -7.86 -1.67 4.30
N ILE A 47 -7.74 -0.38 4.03
CA ILE A 47 -6.90 0.13 2.93
C ILE A 47 -5.46 -0.34 3.12
N VAL A 48 -4.88 -0.09 4.28
CA VAL A 48 -3.49 -0.44 4.56
C VAL A 48 -3.28 -1.94 4.51
N ALA A 49 -4.18 -2.72 5.12
CA ALA A 49 -4.10 -4.18 5.11
C ALA A 49 -4.15 -4.74 3.68
N ASN A 50 -5.05 -4.23 2.84
CA ASN A 50 -5.15 -4.70 1.45
C ASN A 50 -3.93 -4.32 0.62
N LEU A 51 -3.35 -3.14 0.84
CA LEU A 51 -2.11 -2.75 0.17
C LEU A 51 -0.94 -3.62 0.59
N LEU A 52 -0.83 -3.94 1.89
CA LEU A 52 0.24 -4.81 2.39
C LEU A 52 0.05 -6.25 1.91
N ASP A 53 -1.17 -6.76 1.90
CA ASP A 53 -1.46 -8.09 1.38
C ASP A 53 -1.04 -8.20 -0.09
N ASN A 54 -1.38 -7.21 -0.89
CA ASN A 54 -0.96 -7.15 -2.29
C ASN A 54 0.57 -7.11 -2.41
N ALA A 55 1.23 -6.26 -1.64
CA ALA A 55 2.69 -6.13 -1.70
C ALA A 55 3.41 -7.41 -1.30
N VAL A 56 2.98 -8.03 -0.20
CA VAL A 56 3.58 -9.29 0.29
C VAL A 56 3.35 -10.41 -0.71
N SER A 57 2.15 -10.49 -1.29
CA SER A 57 1.80 -11.58 -2.22
C SER A 57 2.65 -11.57 -3.49
N PHE A 58 3.04 -10.39 -3.96
CA PHE A 58 3.85 -10.27 -5.18
C PHE A 58 5.34 -10.10 -4.92
N SER A 59 5.75 -10.08 -3.65
CA SER A 59 7.18 -10.05 -3.28
C SER A 59 7.75 -11.46 -3.23
N GLU A 60 9.03 -11.57 -3.58
CA GLU A 60 9.79 -12.79 -3.34
C GLU A 60 10.18 -12.88 -1.87
N ASP A 61 10.51 -14.11 -1.41
CA ASP A 61 11.00 -14.32 -0.05
C ASP A 61 12.30 -13.54 0.18
N ASN A 62 12.57 -13.15 1.41
CA ASN A 62 13.73 -12.37 1.82
C ASN A 62 13.77 -10.93 1.29
N LYS A 63 12.66 -10.42 0.79
CA LYS A 63 12.57 -9.05 0.30
C LYS A 63 11.88 -8.13 1.30
N GLU A 64 11.99 -6.84 1.08
CA GLU A 64 11.42 -5.83 1.97
C GLU A 64 10.20 -5.17 1.34
N VAL A 65 9.19 -4.92 2.16
CA VAL A 65 8.06 -4.05 1.85
C VAL A 65 8.19 -2.79 2.70
N ILE A 66 8.10 -1.62 2.09
CA ILE A 66 8.25 -0.35 2.78
C ILE A 66 6.91 0.38 2.80
N VAL A 67 6.45 0.75 4.00
CA VAL A 67 5.29 1.63 4.19
C VAL A 67 5.81 2.98 4.64
N LYS A 68 5.55 4.01 3.84
CA LYS A 68 6.02 5.36 4.10
C LYS A 68 4.83 6.30 4.30
N VAL A 69 4.89 7.11 5.34
CA VAL A 69 3.90 8.16 5.59
C VAL A 69 4.61 9.51 5.59
N SER A 70 4.06 10.47 4.87
CA SER A 70 4.66 11.79 4.75
C SER A 70 3.57 12.85 4.51
N LYS A 71 3.98 14.10 4.52
CA LYS A 71 3.14 15.21 4.09
C LYS A 71 3.71 15.85 2.83
N SER A 72 2.82 16.21 1.92
CA SER A 72 3.20 16.99 0.75
C SER A 72 3.43 18.45 1.13
N LYS A 73 3.93 19.25 0.17
CA LYS A 73 4.13 20.68 0.37
C LYS A 73 2.81 21.41 0.69
N ASP A 74 1.69 20.90 0.19
CA ASP A 74 0.35 21.44 0.46
C ASP A 74 -0.32 20.80 1.68
N ASN A 75 0.45 20.18 2.55
CA ASN A 75 -0.02 19.57 3.81
C ASN A 75 -1.00 18.41 3.63
N LYS A 76 -1.00 17.75 2.49
CA LYS A 76 -1.77 16.53 2.30
C LYS A 76 -1.00 15.34 2.84
N VAL A 77 -1.71 14.41 3.47
CA VAL A 77 -1.09 13.19 3.99
C VAL A 77 -0.96 12.17 2.87
N ILE A 78 0.23 11.59 2.75
CA ILE A 78 0.56 10.59 1.73
C ILE A 78 0.92 9.29 2.40
N ILE A 79 0.27 8.20 1.97
CA ILE A 79 0.67 6.83 2.31
C ILE A 79 1.25 6.21 1.06
N ASN A 80 2.45 5.65 1.15
CA ASN A 80 3.10 4.96 0.03
C ASN A 80 3.52 3.57 0.46
N VAL A 81 3.17 2.57 -0.34
CA VAL A 81 3.57 1.18 -0.12
C VAL A 81 4.39 0.73 -1.31
N GLN A 82 5.62 0.29 -1.06
CA GLN A 82 6.56 -0.16 -2.08
C GLN A 82 6.97 -1.60 -1.82
N ASP A 83 7.03 -2.39 -2.88
CA ASP A 83 7.55 -3.76 -2.81
C ASP A 83 8.76 -3.94 -3.74
N GLU A 84 9.42 -5.08 -3.62
CA GLU A 84 10.54 -5.45 -4.47
C GLU A 84 10.18 -6.58 -5.44
N GLY A 85 8.90 -6.72 -5.78
CA GLY A 85 8.42 -7.68 -6.76
C GLY A 85 8.74 -7.25 -8.20
N GLU A 86 8.06 -7.86 -9.15
CA GLU A 86 8.31 -7.59 -10.57
C GLU A 86 7.70 -6.27 -11.07
N GLY A 87 6.84 -5.66 -10.28
CA GLY A 87 6.14 -4.44 -10.67
C GLY A 87 4.93 -4.74 -11.55
N PHE A 88 4.43 -3.69 -12.20
CA PHE A 88 3.28 -3.77 -13.09
C PHE A 88 3.73 -3.90 -14.54
N LYS A 89 3.11 -4.80 -15.29
CA LYS A 89 3.35 -4.96 -16.72
C LYS A 89 2.55 -3.97 -17.55
N GLU A 90 1.41 -3.52 -17.01
CA GLU A 90 0.50 -2.61 -17.67
C GLU A 90 1.06 -1.19 -17.66
N LYS A 91 1.08 -0.52 -18.82
CA LYS A 91 1.49 0.88 -18.91
C LYS A 91 0.44 1.82 -18.29
N ASP A 92 -0.84 1.51 -18.48
CA ASP A 92 -1.93 2.25 -17.87
C ASP A 92 -2.27 1.62 -16.53
N THR A 93 -1.62 2.11 -15.48
CA THR A 93 -1.79 1.57 -14.14
C THR A 93 -3.18 1.82 -13.55
N ASN A 94 -4.00 2.66 -14.15
CA ASN A 94 -5.38 2.84 -13.71
C ASN A 94 -6.21 1.57 -13.87
N LYS A 95 -5.87 0.71 -14.82
CA LYS A 95 -6.57 -0.55 -15.05
C LYS A 95 -6.44 -1.53 -13.89
N ILE A 96 -5.37 -1.45 -13.11
CA ILE A 96 -5.14 -2.40 -12.00
C ILE A 96 -6.17 -2.25 -10.88
N PHE A 97 -6.89 -1.13 -10.82
CA PHE A 97 -7.92 -0.90 -9.82
C PHE A 97 -9.30 -1.40 -10.25
N LYS A 98 -9.42 -1.95 -11.45
CA LYS A 98 -10.67 -2.53 -11.91
C LYS A 98 -10.92 -3.86 -11.21
N ARG A 99 -12.21 -4.15 -11.00
CA ARG A 99 -12.62 -5.39 -10.36
C ARG A 99 -12.14 -6.60 -11.17
N PHE A 100 -11.61 -7.61 -10.47
CA PHE A 100 -11.07 -8.86 -11.04
C PHE A 100 -9.82 -8.67 -11.92
N TYR A 101 -9.23 -7.50 -11.94
CA TYR A 101 -8.00 -7.28 -12.69
C TYR A 101 -6.78 -7.81 -11.93
N SER A 102 -5.93 -8.58 -12.60
CA SER A 102 -4.66 -9.03 -12.07
C SER A 102 -3.60 -8.94 -13.16
N ASN A 103 -2.61 -8.06 -12.97
CA ASN A 103 -1.54 -7.80 -13.94
C ASN A 103 -0.18 -8.33 -13.47
N ARG A 104 -0.08 -8.74 -12.22
CA ARG A 104 1.18 -9.16 -11.62
C ARG A 104 1.29 -10.70 -11.65
N PRO A 105 2.50 -11.24 -11.78
CA PRO A 105 2.70 -12.70 -11.72
C PRO A 105 2.17 -13.28 -10.42
N ASP A 106 1.40 -14.35 -10.52
CA ASP A 106 0.84 -15.03 -9.36
C ASP A 106 1.80 -16.11 -8.88
N LYS A 107 2.82 -15.71 -8.13
CA LYS A 107 3.87 -16.64 -7.66
C LYS A 107 3.56 -17.25 -6.29
N PHE A 108 2.89 -16.54 -5.42
CA PHE A 108 2.82 -16.87 -4.00
C PHE A 108 1.41 -16.90 -3.44
N GLY A 109 0.41 -16.86 -4.27
CA GLY A 109 -0.96 -16.90 -3.84
C GLY A 109 -1.93 -16.57 -4.94
N GLN A 110 -3.18 -16.83 -4.71
CA GLN A 110 -4.23 -16.50 -5.66
C GLN A 110 -4.85 -15.16 -5.29
N HIS A 111 -4.88 -14.27 -6.26
CA HIS A 111 -5.55 -12.99 -6.12
C HIS A 111 -6.79 -12.97 -6.98
N SER A 112 -7.93 -12.66 -6.37
CA SER A 112 -9.19 -12.51 -7.09
C SER A 112 -9.26 -11.23 -7.92
N GLY A 113 -8.30 -10.31 -7.74
CA GLY A 113 -8.35 -8.99 -8.34
C GLY A 113 -9.29 -8.04 -7.63
N LEU A 114 -9.79 -8.42 -6.44
CA LEU A 114 -10.72 -7.60 -5.66
C LEU A 114 -10.03 -6.67 -4.68
N GLY A 115 -8.84 -7.01 -4.19
CA GLY A 115 -8.14 -6.23 -3.17
C GLY A 115 -7.91 -4.79 -3.57
N LEU A 116 -7.34 -4.54 -4.74
CA LEU A 116 -7.08 -3.18 -5.23
C LEU A 116 -8.35 -2.45 -5.63
N ASN A 117 -9.38 -3.16 -6.12
CA ASN A 117 -10.67 -2.55 -6.38
C ASN A 117 -11.33 -2.04 -5.09
N ILE A 118 -11.25 -2.81 -4.01
CA ILE A 118 -11.74 -2.41 -2.70
C ILE A 118 -10.97 -1.17 -2.21
N VAL A 119 -9.64 -1.16 -2.34
CA VAL A 119 -8.82 -0.01 -1.99
C VAL A 119 -9.27 1.24 -2.76
N LYS A 120 -9.45 1.12 -4.07
CA LYS A 120 -9.91 2.25 -4.91
C LYS A 120 -11.25 2.80 -4.43
N ASN A 121 -12.19 1.93 -4.11
CA ASN A 121 -13.51 2.34 -3.62
C ASN A 121 -13.41 3.06 -2.27
N LEU A 122 -12.58 2.56 -1.35
CA LEU A 122 -12.39 3.18 -0.05
C LEU A 122 -11.64 4.52 -0.16
N VAL A 123 -10.68 4.61 -1.07
CA VAL A 123 -9.96 5.86 -1.36
C VAL A 123 -10.93 6.91 -1.88
N ASP A 124 -11.81 6.52 -2.82
CA ASP A 124 -12.83 7.44 -3.35
C ASP A 124 -13.80 7.90 -2.26
N LEU A 125 -14.19 7.00 -1.36
CA LEU A 125 -15.04 7.34 -0.21
C LEU A 125 -14.43 8.43 0.66
N HIS A 126 -13.11 8.47 0.77
CA HIS A 126 -12.39 9.46 1.57
C HIS A 126 -11.98 10.70 0.77
N ASN A 127 -12.45 10.85 -0.46
CA ASN A 127 -12.07 11.93 -1.36
C ASN A 127 -10.56 12.02 -1.58
N ALA A 128 -9.88 10.89 -1.48
CA ALA A 128 -8.45 10.77 -1.70
C ALA A 128 -8.17 10.36 -3.15
N THR A 129 -6.92 10.41 -3.54
CA THR A 129 -6.46 9.92 -4.85
C THR A 129 -5.47 8.78 -4.66
N ILE A 130 -5.43 7.87 -5.63
CA ILE A 130 -4.51 6.74 -5.61
C ILE A 130 -3.77 6.66 -6.95
N LYS A 131 -2.47 6.42 -6.88
CA LYS A 131 -1.61 6.24 -8.05
C LYS A 131 -0.78 4.98 -7.86
N ALA A 132 -0.62 4.24 -8.95
CA ALA A 132 0.25 3.08 -8.97
C ALA A 132 1.30 3.26 -10.06
N SER A 133 2.53 2.86 -9.77
CA SER A 133 3.64 2.95 -10.70
C SER A 133 4.69 1.91 -10.37
N ASN A 134 5.65 1.74 -11.25
CA ASN A 134 6.84 0.97 -10.93
C ASN A 134 7.85 1.86 -10.22
N ARG A 135 8.65 1.27 -9.32
CA ARG A 135 9.69 2.00 -8.61
C ARG A 135 10.73 2.55 -9.58
N ILE A 136 11.23 3.75 -9.30
CA ILE A 136 12.24 4.41 -10.13
C ILE A 136 13.60 3.79 -9.83
N ASN A 137 14.31 3.35 -10.89
CA ASN A 137 15.66 2.78 -10.82
C ASN A 137 15.78 1.53 -9.92
N GLN A 138 14.66 0.90 -9.59
CA GLN A 138 14.63 -0.31 -8.79
C GLN A 138 13.51 -1.22 -9.30
N LYS A 139 13.63 -2.50 -9.02
CA LYS A 139 12.57 -3.46 -9.30
C LYS A 139 11.47 -3.32 -8.25
N GLY A 140 10.22 -3.36 -8.67
CA GLY A 140 9.08 -3.38 -7.77
C GLY A 140 8.01 -2.39 -8.12
N ALA A 141 6.92 -2.44 -7.35
CA ALA A 141 5.75 -1.59 -7.49
C ALA A 141 5.69 -0.56 -6.37
N SER A 142 5.04 0.56 -6.67
CA SER A 142 4.78 1.63 -5.73
C SER A 142 3.32 2.04 -5.85
N ILE A 143 2.59 2.03 -4.74
CA ILE A 143 1.21 2.51 -4.69
C ILE A 143 1.16 3.66 -3.69
N GLU A 144 0.64 4.80 -4.13
CA GLU A 144 0.59 6.03 -3.35
C GLU A 144 -0.85 6.50 -3.20
N ILE A 145 -1.25 6.81 -1.96
CA ILE A 145 -2.56 7.39 -1.65
C ILE A 145 -2.33 8.77 -1.07
N ILE A 146 -3.03 9.77 -1.62
CA ILE A 146 -2.95 11.15 -1.18
C ILE A 146 -4.31 11.54 -0.62
N PHE A 147 -4.34 11.86 0.68
CA PHE A 147 -5.56 12.28 1.37
C PHE A 147 -5.68 13.81 1.35
N PRO A 148 -6.91 14.33 1.21
CA PRO A 148 -7.10 15.78 1.26
C PRO A 148 -6.81 16.33 2.66
N ILE A 149 -6.63 17.63 2.74
CA ILE A 149 -6.49 18.34 4.02
C ILE A 149 -7.78 18.18 4.82
N PRO A 150 -7.70 17.83 6.12
CA PRO A 150 -8.89 17.70 6.96
C PRO A 150 -9.70 18.99 7.10
#